data_01b620a5e29dd3c100b801c7ae9f5e66
#
_entry.id   01b620a5e29dd3c100b801c7ae9f5e66
#
_cell.length_a   1.000
_cell.length_b   1.000
_cell.length_c   1.000
_cell.angle_alpha   90.00
_cell.angle_beta   90.00
_cell.angle_gamma   90.00
#
_symmetry.space_group_name_H-M   'P 1'
#
loop_
_entity.id
_entity.type
_entity.pdbx_description
1 polymer ?
#
loop_
_entity_poly.entity_id
_entity_poly.type
_entity_poly.pdbx_seq_one_letter_code
_entity_poly.pdbx_strand_id
1 'polypeptide(L)'
;TFEDEPYEYPDGSPVNNATRSYNGTTTIRTAIQNSINVVAVKCLEKVTPDLGLKYLDNFGFTTLAHGTEADTDANGNVWSDAGLATALGGITRGVTNIELCASYASIANGGNYIKPIYYTKILDHNGNVLIENTSVERSVIKESTAYLLTSAMEDVVKQGTGTACQLDNMAVAGKTGTTE
;
A
#
# COMPACT_ATOMS: atom_id res chain seq x y z
N THR A 1 -18.48 6.27 6.13
CA THR A 1 -18.02 6.49 7.51
C THR A 1 -17.80 5.17 8.21
N PHE A 2 -16.92 5.18 9.22
CA PHE A 2 -16.62 4.10 10.13
C PHE A 2 -16.61 4.64 11.56
N GLU A 3 -16.85 3.77 12.53
CA GLU A 3 -16.68 4.11 13.93
C GLU A 3 -15.23 3.82 14.35
N ASP A 4 -14.52 4.86 14.77
CA ASP A 4 -13.20 4.77 15.41
C ASP A 4 -13.42 4.61 16.91
N GLU A 5 -13.40 3.38 17.38
CA GLU A 5 -13.71 2.90 18.72
C GLU A 5 -12.79 1.74 19.10
N PRO A 6 -12.73 1.29 20.36
CA PRO A 6 -11.98 0.08 20.72
C PRO A 6 -12.32 -1.08 19.80
N TYR A 7 -11.30 -1.71 19.24
CA TYR A 7 -11.44 -2.79 18.27
C TYR A 7 -10.33 -3.82 18.48
N GLU A 8 -10.63 -5.09 18.23
CA GLU A 8 -9.71 -6.22 18.43
C GLU A 8 -9.57 -7.04 17.16
N TYR A 9 -8.38 -7.60 16.97
CA TYR A 9 -8.16 -8.64 15.98
C TYR A 9 -8.88 -9.96 16.35
N PRO A 10 -9.04 -10.91 15.45
CA PRO A 10 -9.68 -12.20 15.72
C PRO A 10 -9.04 -13.00 16.87
N ASP A 11 -7.77 -12.76 17.18
CA ASP A 11 -7.04 -13.39 18.28
C ASP A 11 -7.23 -12.66 19.63
N GLY A 12 -8.06 -11.60 19.67
CA GLY A 12 -8.32 -10.80 20.86
C GLY A 12 -7.27 -9.73 21.14
N SER A 13 -6.23 -9.59 20.32
CA SER A 13 -5.26 -8.51 20.49
C SER A 13 -5.85 -7.16 20.06
N PRO A 14 -5.56 -6.05 20.79
CA PRO A 14 -6.18 -4.76 20.52
C PRO A 14 -5.56 -4.07 19.30
N VAL A 15 -6.41 -3.46 18.47
CA VAL A 15 -5.99 -2.50 17.44
C VAL A 15 -5.89 -1.12 18.06
N ASN A 16 -4.68 -0.59 18.16
CA ASN A 16 -4.44 0.71 18.79
C ASN A 16 -4.19 1.80 17.75
N ASN A 17 -4.85 2.96 17.92
CA ASN A 17 -4.42 4.17 17.24
C ASN A 17 -3.11 4.69 17.85
N ALA A 18 -2.28 5.36 17.04
CA ALA A 18 -1.02 5.96 17.52
C ALA A 18 -1.24 6.97 18.66
N THR A 19 -2.37 7.68 18.65
CA THR A 19 -2.78 8.65 19.67
C THR A 19 -3.28 8.01 20.95
N ARG A 20 -3.52 6.69 20.98
CA ARG A 20 -4.18 5.97 22.09
C ARG A 20 -5.57 6.52 22.42
N SER A 21 -6.23 7.19 21.48
CA SER A 21 -7.57 7.76 21.61
C SER A 21 -8.42 7.39 20.39
N TYR A 22 -9.72 7.57 20.52
CA TYR A 22 -10.70 7.25 19.48
C TYR A 22 -11.53 8.50 19.16
N ASN A 23 -11.97 8.64 17.91
CA ASN A 23 -12.63 9.83 17.39
C ASN A 23 -14.15 9.61 17.11
N GLY A 24 -14.67 8.41 17.34
CA GLY A 24 -16.05 8.05 16.99
C GLY A 24 -16.28 8.01 15.49
N THR A 25 -17.45 8.45 15.04
CA THR A 25 -17.80 8.43 13.61
C THR A 25 -16.84 9.27 12.78
N THR A 26 -16.11 8.63 11.86
CA THR A 26 -15.13 9.31 11.01
C THR A 26 -15.24 8.88 9.55
N THR A 27 -14.74 9.70 8.63
CA THR A 27 -14.69 9.39 7.20
C THR A 27 -13.39 8.67 6.86
N ILE A 28 -13.37 7.91 5.75
CA ILE A 28 -12.14 7.29 5.22
C ILE A 28 -11.09 8.38 4.94
N ARG A 29 -11.48 9.53 4.38
CA ARG A 29 -10.58 10.65 4.12
C ARG A 29 -9.90 11.14 5.40
N THR A 30 -10.67 11.38 6.45
CA THR A 30 -10.14 11.79 7.77
C THR A 30 -9.23 10.71 8.36
N ALA A 31 -9.59 9.44 8.18
CA ALA A 31 -8.77 8.33 8.66
C ALA A 31 -7.44 8.22 7.92
N ILE A 32 -7.40 8.44 6.60
CA ILE A 32 -6.16 8.50 5.82
C ILE A 32 -5.31 9.69 6.28
N GLN A 33 -5.93 10.88 6.40
CA GLN A 33 -5.28 12.13 6.81
C GLN A 33 -4.56 12.00 8.16
N ASN A 34 -5.21 11.37 9.14
CA ASN A 34 -4.73 11.27 10.52
C ASN A 34 -4.12 9.89 10.85
N SER A 35 -4.00 9.01 9.84
CA SER A 35 -3.44 7.65 10.02
C SER A 35 -4.13 6.83 11.10
N ILE A 36 -5.47 6.78 11.07
CA ILE A 36 -6.30 6.08 12.07
C ILE A 36 -6.28 4.58 11.80
N ASN A 37 -5.60 3.82 12.65
CA ASN A 37 -5.37 2.39 12.48
C ASN A 37 -6.67 1.57 12.52
N VAL A 38 -7.55 1.84 13.49
CA VAL A 38 -8.82 1.12 13.64
C VAL A 38 -9.64 1.17 12.37
N VAL A 39 -9.73 2.35 11.74
CA VAL A 39 -10.49 2.51 10.49
C VAL A 39 -9.82 1.79 9.33
N ALA A 40 -8.48 1.79 9.25
CA ALA A 40 -7.76 1.04 8.21
C ALA A 40 -8.05 -0.46 8.31
N VAL A 41 -8.01 -1.04 9.51
CA VAL A 41 -8.31 -2.46 9.77
C VAL A 41 -9.77 -2.77 9.43
N LYS A 42 -10.73 -1.98 9.90
CA LYS A 42 -12.17 -2.14 9.58
C LYS A 42 -12.44 -1.98 8.06
N CYS A 43 -11.69 -1.14 7.36
CA CYS A 43 -11.78 -1.05 5.89
C CYS A 43 -11.32 -2.34 5.21
N LEU A 44 -10.19 -2.92 5.63
CA LEU A 44 -9.70 -4.17 5.05
C LEU A 44 -10.63 -5.33 5.39
N GLU A 45 -11.16 -5.39 6.61
CA GLU A 45 -12.17 -6.38 7.00
C GLU A 45 -13.40 -6.33 6.07
N LYS A 46 -13.90 -5.13 5.79
CA LYS A 46 -15.06 -4.94 4.89
C LYS A 46 -14.75 -5.30 3.43
N VAL A 47 -13.54 -5.07 2.97
CA VAL A 47 -13.08 -5.43 1.62
C VAL A 47 -12.77 -6.92 1.52
N THR A 48 -12.40 -7.53 2.59
CA THR A 48 -11.81 -8.84 2.85
C THR A 48 -10.29 -8.86 2.63
N PRO A 49 -9.52 -9.50 3.52
CA PRO A 49 -8.05 -9.59 3.38
C PRO A 49 -7.60 -10.25 2.08
N ASP A 50 -8.29 -11.30 1.62
CA ASP A 50 -7.98 -11.99 0.36
C ASP A 50 -8.08 -11.06 -0.85
N LEU A 51 -9.13 -10.23 -0.91
CA LEU A 51 -9.27 -9.25 -1.98
C LEU A 51 -8.22 -8.14 -1.86
N GLY A 52 -7.90 -7.73 -0.63
CA GLY A 52 -6.81 -6.79 -0.36
C GLY A 52 -5.48 -7.31 -0.89
N LEU A 53 -5.12 -8.56 -0.56
CA LEU A 53 -3.90 -9.21 -1.01
C LEU A 53 -3.83 -9.28 -2.54
N LYS A 54 -4.93 -9.67 -3.21
CA LYS A 54 -5.02 -9.68 -4.68
C LYS A 54 -4.76 -8.31 -5.30
N TYR A 55 -5.23 -7.22 -4.67
CA TYR A 55 -4.90 -5.87 -5.15
C TYR A 55 -3.43 -5.54 -4.96
N LEU A 56 -2.79 -5.96 -3.86
CA LEU A 56 -1.35 -5.78 -3.66
C LEU A 56 -0.55 -6.51 -4.74
N ASP A 57 -0.90 -7.75 -5.12
CA ASP A 57 -0.30 -8.46 -6.27
C ASP A 57 -0.45 -7.64 -7.57
N ASN A 58 -1.63 -7.07 -7.78
CA ASN A 58 -1.88 -6.24 -8.96
C ASN A 58 -1.04 -4.95 -8.95
N PHE A 59 -0.75 -4.38 -7.78
CA PHE A 59 0.17 -3.26 -7.63
C PHE A 59 1.65 -3.64 -7.77
N GLY A 60 1.97 -4.92 -7.98
CA GLY A 60 3.29 -5.40 -8.34
C GLY A 60 4.17 -5.85 -7.18
N PHE A 61 3.61 -6.04 -6.00
CA PHE A 61 4.32 -6.66 -4.88
C PHE A 61 4.52 -8.16 -5.15
N THR A 62 5.74 -8.65 -4.98
CA THR A 62 6.13 -10.03 -5.31
C THR A 62 6.57 -10.84 -4.09
N THR A 63 6.68 -10.20 -2.92
CA THR A 63 7.17 -10.81 -1.68
C THR A 63 6.06 -11.28 -0.74
N LEU A 64 4.80 -11.10 -1.15
CA LEU A 64 3.64 -11.43 -0.32
C LEU A 64 3.54 -12.94 -0.06
N ALA A 65 3.14 -13.30 1.16
CA ALA A 65 2.87 -14.68 1.55
C ALA A 65 1.38 -15.01 1.31
N HIS A 66 1.12 -16.07 0.55
CA HIS A 66 -0.23 -16.47 0.12
C HIS A 66 -0.79 -17.68 0.88
N GLY A 67 -0.09 -18.17 1.90
CA GLY A 67 -0.51 -19.36 2.65
C GLY A 67 -0.30 -20.66 1.87
N THR A 68 0.69 -20.71 1.00
CA THR A 68 1.05 -21.87 0.19
C THR A 68 2.21 -22.65 0.82
N GLU A 69 2.53 -23.83 0.27
CA GLU A 69 3.71 -24.60 0.68
C GLU A 69 5.02 -23.80 0.56
N ALA A 70 5.11 -22.90 -0.42
CA ALA A 70 6.25 -21.98 -0.61
C ALA A 70 6.38 -20.95 0.51
N ASP A 71 5.34 -20.73 1.29
CA ASP A 71 5.29 -19.78 2.40
C ASP A 71 5.52 -20.47 3.76
N THR A 72 6.02 -21.71 3.77
CA THR A 72 6.29 -22.48 4.99
C THR A 72 7.70 -22.17 5.51
N ASP A 73 7.80 -21.85 6.80
CA ASP A 73 9.10 -21.63 7.47
C ASP A 73 9.78 -22.95 7.83
N ALA A 74 10.99 -22.87 8.37
CA ALA A 74 11.80 -24.04 8.80
C ALA A 74 11.16 -24.86 9.94
N ASN A 75 10.18 -24.29 10.63
CA ASN A 75 9.44 -24.94 11.72
C ASN A 75 8.12 -25.58 11.24
N GLY A 76 7.78 -25.44 9.97
CA GLY A 76 6.55 -25.95 9.38
C GLY A 76 5.35 -25.02 9.52
N ASN A 77 5.52 -23.76 9.95
CA ASN A 77 4.43 -22.78 10.00
C ASN A 77 4.19 -22.20 8.61
N VAL A 78 2.95 -22.20 8.18
CA VAL A 78 2.53 -21.57 6.92
C VAL A 78 2.12 -20.13 7.16
N TRP A 79 2.80 -19.19 6.50
CA TRP A 79 2.55 -17.76 6.61
C TRP A 79 1.58 -17.28 5.54
N SER A 80 0.73 -16.32 5.89
CA SER A 80 -0.17 -15.66 4.94
C SER A 80 -0.33 -14.18 5.30
N ASP A 81 -0.21 -13.33 4.29
CA ASP A 81 -0.49 -11.90 4.41
C ASP A 81 -1.98 -11.57 4.16
N ALA A 82 -2.82 -12.60 3.92
CA ALA A 82 -4.27 -12.46 3.87
C ALA A 82 -4.87 -12.32 5.28
N GLY A 83 -4.37 -11.34 6.04
CA GLY A 83 -4.77 -11.05 7.40
C GLY A 83 -5.06 -9.57 7.62
N LEU A 84 -5.79 -9.24 8.71
CA LEU A 84 -6.15 -7.84 9.01
C LEU A 84 -4.93 -6.97 9.37
N ALA A 85 -3.83 -7.57 9.86
CA ALA A 85 -2.58 -6.86 10.15
C ALA A 85 -1.97 -6.20 8.91
N THR A 86 -2.22 -6.75 7.71
CA THR A 86 -1.77 -6.20 6.43
C THR A 86 -2.31 -4.78 6.19
N ALA A 87 -3.47 -4.42 6.77
CA ALA A 87 -3.99 -3.05 6.73
C ALA A 87 -3.04 -2.01 7.35
N LEU A 88 -2.16 -2.44 8.24
CA LEU A 88 -1.19 -1.60 8.94
C LEU A 88 0.26 -1.87 8.49
N GLY A 89 0.45 -2.64 7.43
CA GLY A 89 1.76 -2.98 6.90
C GLY A 89 2.40 -4.23 7.53
N GLY A 90 1.62 -5.03 8.26
CA GLY A 90 2.05 -6.34 8.79
C GLY A 90 2.20 -7.36 7.67
N ILE A 91 3.28 -7.24 6.89
CA ILE A 91 3.61 -8.10 5.75
C ILE A 91 4.80 -8.98 6.14
N THR A 92 4.64 -10.29 6.00
CA THR A 92 5.56 -11.32 6.49
C THR A 92 7.02 -11.12 6.04
N ARG A 93 7.24 -10.77 4.76
CA ARG A 93 8.58 -10.59 4.18
C ARG A 93 8.91 -9.13 3.88
N GLY A 94 7.99 -8.21 4.23
CA GLY A 94 8.08 -6.83 3.81
C GLY A 94 7.93 -6.66 2.29
N VAL A 95 8.24 -5.45 1.81
CA VAL A 95 8.19 -5.10 0.39
C VAL A 95 9.45 -4.35 -0.02
N THR A 96 9.84 -4.43 -1.29
CA THR A 96 11.00 -3.70 -1.77
C THR A 96 10.67 -2.23 -2.04
N ASN A 97 11.66 -1.34 -1.91
CA ASN A 97 11.49 0.09 -2.18
C ASN A 97 11.02 0.36 -3.62
N ILE A 98 11.50 -0.42 -4.58
CA ILE A 98 11.12 -0.25 -5.99
C ILE A 98 9.66 -0.65 -6.24
N GLU A 99 9.17 -1.71 -5.58
CA GLU A 99 7.77 -2.13 -5.69
C GLU A 99 6.85 -1.10 -5.03
N LEU A 100 7.24 -0.59 -3.85
CA LEU A 100 6.49 0.47 -3.17
C LEU A 100 6.44 1.74 -4.01
N CYS A 101 7.58 2.17 -4.59
CA CYS A 101 7.64 3.31 -5.49
C CYS A 101 6.74 3.12 -6.72
N ALA A 102 6.79 1.96 -7.38
CA ALA A 102 5.97 1.65 -8.55
C ALA A 102 4.47 1.60 -8.22
N SER A 103 4.10 1.12 -7.02
CA SER A 103 2.71 1.10 -6.58
C SER A 103 2.17 2.52 -6.36
N TYR A 104 2.93 3.41 -5.72
CA TYR A 104 2.56 4.84 -5.60
C TYR A 104 2.54 5.55 -6.96
N ALA A 105 3.50 5.25 -7.84
CA ALA A 105 3.53 5.78 -9.20
C ALA A 105 2.27 5.37 -9.98
N SER A 106 1.73 4.17 -9.76
CA SER A 106 0.49 3.75 -10.42
C SER A 106 -0.73 4.56 -9.96
N ILE A 107 -0.78 4.98 -8.70
CA ILE A 107 -1.83 5.89 -8.20
C ILE A 107 -1.70 7.25 -8.89
N ALA A 108 -0.48 7.81 -8.96
CA ALA A 108 -0.21 9.07 -9.64
C ALA A 108 -0.48 8.99 -11.17
N ASN A 109 -0.36 7.80 -11.76
CA ASN A 109 -0.62 7.52 -13.18
C ASN A 109 -2.07 7.06 -13.44
N GLY A 110 -3.03 7.61 -12.72
CA GLY A 110 -4.45 7.35 -12.96
C GLY A 110 -4.89 5.89 -12.75
N GLY A 111 -4.16 5.15 -11.92
CA GLY A 111 -4.45 3.75 -11.60
C GLY A 111 -3.80 2.73 -12.54
N ASN A 112 -2.87 3.16 -13.39
CA ASN A 112 -2.13 2.29 -14.32
C ASN A 112 -0.74 1.98 -13.76
N TYR A 113 -0.52 0.71 -13.44
CA TYR A 113 0.79 0.20 -13.02
C TYR A 113 1.70 0.01 -14.22
N ILE A 114 2.92 0.51 -14.11
CA ILE A 114 4.01 0.30 -15.08
C ILE A 114 5.11 -0.47 -14.37
N LYS A 115 5.43 -1.66 -14.88
CA LYS A 115 6.50 -2.48 -14.29
C LYS A 115 7.84 -1.74 -14.43
N PRO A 116 8.58 -1.53 -13.32
CA PRO A 116 9.90 -0.92 -13.39
C PRO A 116 10.87 -1.71 -14.27
N ILE A 117 11.63 -1.01 -15.09
CA ILE A 117 12.73 -1.55 -15.88
C ILE A 117 13.99 -0.74 -15.62
N TYR A 118 15.17 -1.39 -15.66
CA TYR A 118 16.46 -0.74 -15.38
C TYR A 118 17.21 -0.36 -16.65
N TYR A 119 16.81 -0.93 -17.81
CA TYR A 119 17.37 -0.64 -19.12
C TYR A 119 16.31 -0.87 -20.20
N THR A 120 16.41 -0.14 -21.27
CA THR A 120 15.55 -0.32 -22.46
C THR A 120 16.22 -1.21 -23.51
N LYS A 121 17.54 -1.06 -23.67
CA LYS A 121 18.33 -1.84 -24.62
C LYS A 121 19.72 -2.15 -24.09
N ILE A 122 20.24 -3.31 -24.46
CA ILE A 122 21.64 -3.69 -24.31
C ILE A 122 22.17 -3.91 -25.73
N LEU A 123 23.26 -3.23 -26.08
CA LEU A 123 23.88 -3.30 -27.39
C LEU A 123 25.23 -4.03 -27.30
N ASP A 124 25.63 -4.70 -28.37
CA ASP A 124 27.01 -5.20 -28.50
C ASP A 124 27.97 -4.06 -28.89
N HIS A 125 29.27 -4.38 -29.04
CA HIS A 125 30.31 -3.43 -29.41
C HIS A 125 30.15 -2.89 -30.86
N ASN A 126 29.33 -3.51 -31.71
CA ASN A 126 29.02 -3.08 -33.08
C ASN A 126 27.70 -2.27 -33.14
N GLY A 127 27.01 -2.09 -32.01
CA GLY A 127 25.73 -1.39 -31.95
C GLY A 127 24.52 -2.26 -32.27
N ASN A 128 24.66 -3.56 -32.37
CA ASN A 128 23.53 -4.47 -32.56
C ASN A 128 22.80 -4.67 -31.23
N VAL A 129 21.48 -4.75 -31.29
CA VAL A 129 20.64 -4.99 -30.10
C VAL A 129 20.80 -6.44 -29.66
N LEU A 130 21.34 -6.65 -28.45
CA LEU A 130 21.42 -7.95 -27.79
C LEU A 130 20.14 -8.25 -27.01
N ILE A 131 19.64 -7.25 -26.27
CA ILE A 131 18.41 -7.35 -25.48
C ILE A 131 17.62 -6.07 -25.67
N GLU A 132 16.35 -6.19 -25.90
CA GLU A 132 15.38 -5.10 -25.87
C GLU A 132 14.37 -5.39 -24.76
N ASN A 133 14.15 -4.42 -23.87
CA ASN A 133 13.24 -4.54 -22.75
C ASN A 133 12.16 -3.46 -22.83
N THR A 134 10.91 -3.89 -22.83
CA THR A 134 9.75 -3.01 -22.83
C THR A 134 8.98 -3.15 -21.53
N SER A 135 8.53 -2.03 -20.99
CA SER A 135 7.72 -2.04 -19.79
C SER A 135 6.34 -2.66 -20.05
N VAL A 136 5.85 -3.39 -19.06
CA VAL A 136 4.49 -3.94 -19.08
C VAL A 136 3.59 -3.01 -18.29
N GLU A 137 2.47 -2.62 -18.90
CA GLU A 137 1.43 -1.79 -18.28
C GLU A 137 0.18 -2.61 -17.98
N ARG A 138 -0.50 -2.28 -16.89
CA ARG A 138 -1.83 -2.81 -16.58
C ARG A 138 -2.62 -1.82 -15.72
N SER A 139 -3.93 -1.75 -15.92
CA SER A 139 -4.82 -1.01 -15.02
C SER A 139 -5.02 -1.81 -13.72
N VAL A 140 -4.78 -1.16 -12.58
CA VAL A 140 -4.92 -1.76 -11.25
C VAL A 140 -6.17 -1.27 -10.54
N ILE A 141 -6.43 0.04 -10.62
CA ILE A 141 -7.61 0.70 -10.07
C ILE A 141 -8.17 1.68 -11.09
N LYS A 142 -9.42 2.05 -10.93
CA LYS A 142 -10.05 3.07 -11.78
C LYS A 142 -9.39 4.44 -11.58
N GLU A 143 -9.33 5.23 -12.64
CA GLU A 143 -8.82 6.60 -12.60
C GLU A 143 -9.51 7.45 -11.51
N SER A 144 -10.83 7.34 -11.38
CA SER A 144 -11.59 8.03 -10.33
C SER A 144 -11.18 7.62 -8.91
N THR A 145 -10.82 6.35 -8.71
CA THR A 145 -10.32 5.84 -7.43
C THR A 145 -8.92 6.39 -7.14
N ALA A 146 -8.04 6.39 -8.15
CA ALA A 146 -6.70 6.97 -8.06
C ALA A 146 -6.76 8.46 -7.70
N TYR A 147 -7.64 9.22 -8.38
CA TYR A 147 -7.87 10.64 -8.10
C TYR A 147 -8.34 10.88 -6.66
N LEU A 148 -9.36 10.13 -6.19
CA LEU A 148 -9.87 10.29 -4.82
C LEU A 148 -8.83 9.96 -3.76
N LEU A 149 -8.03 8.92 -3.99
CA LEU A 149 -6.94 8.52 -3.09
C LEU A 149 -5.83 9.56 -3.07
N THR A 150 -5.40 10.06 -4.23
CA THR A 150 -4.42 11.16 -4.33
C THR A 150 -4.90 12.40 -3.59
N SER A 151 -6.17 12.79 -3.79
CA SER A 151 -6.76 13.93 -3.08
C SER A 151 -6.81 13.73 -1.57
N ALA A 152 -7.08 12.52 -1.08
CA ALA A 152 -7.03 12.21 0.36
C ALA A 152 -5.59 12.24 0.90
N MET A 153 -4.61 11.78 0.10
CA MET A 153 -3.19 11.85 0.47
C MET A 153 -2.61 13.28 0.43
N GLU A 154 -3.19 14.18 -0.36
CA GLU A 154 -2.85 15.60 -0.26
C GLU A 154 -3.25 16.18 1.11
N ASP A 155 -4.39 15.78 1.67
CA ASP A 155 -4.81 16.23 3.00
C ASP A 155 -3.86 15.74 4.10
N VAL A 156 -3.23 14.56 3.94
CA VAL A 156 -2.17 14.10 4.86
C VAL A 156 -1.04 15.10 4.94
N VAL A 157 -0.61 15.65 3.80
CA VAL A 157 0.49 16.62 3.73
C VAL A 157 0.02 18.04 4.08
N LYS A 158 -1.17 18.44 3.66
CA LYS A 158 -1.69 19.79 3.93
C LYS A 158 -2.00 20.04 5.40
N GLN A 159 -2.59 19.07 6.09
CA GLN A 159 -3.16 19.27 7.43
C GLN A 159 -3.18 18.01 8.31
N GLY A 160 -2.55 16.93 7.86
CA GLY A 160 -2.51 15.65 8.57
C GLY A 160 -1.13 15.33 9.14
N THR A 161 -0.82 14.04 9.18
CA THR A 161 0.43 13.52 9.77
C THR A 161 1.69 13.84 8.95
N GLY A 162 1.56 14.28 7.69
CA GLY A 162 2.65 14.54 6.77
C GLY A 162 3.00 16.01 6.53
N THR A 163 2.61 16.94 7.42
CA THR A 163 2.80 18.39 7.21
C THR A 163 4.25 18.83 7.05
N ALA A 164 5.21 18.07 7.57
CA ALA A 164 6.63 18.31 7.37
C ALA A 164 7.13 18.09 5.92
N CYS A 165 6.30 17.49 5.07
CA CYS A 165 6.61 17.22 3.66
C CYS A 165 6.04 18.28 2.70
N GLN A 166 5.48 19.39 3.19
CA GLN A 166 4.96 20.48 2.37
C GLN A 166 6.08 21.13 1.56
N LEU A 167 5.75 21.49 0.32
CA LEU A 167 6.62 22.28 -0.57
C LEU A 167 5.90 23.57 -0.95
N ASP A 168 6.62 24.69 -0.97
CA ASP A 168 6.02 26.04 -1.16
C ASP A 168 5.29 26.21 -2.51
N ASN A 169 5.77 25.54 -3.57
CA ASN A 169 5.28 25.76 -4.93
C ASN A 169 4.78 24.48 -5.62
N MET A 170 4.51 23.42 -4.87
CA MET A 170 4.11 22.15 -5.43
C MET A 170 3.10 21.44 -4.54
N ALA A 171 2.05 20.88 -5.14
CA ALA A 171 1.16 19.97 -4.42
C ALA A 171 1.87 18.62 -4.17
N VAL A 172 1.81 18.16 -2.94
CA VAL A 172 2.39 16.88 -2.52
C VAL A 172 1.29 16.00 -1.96
N ALA A 173 1.24 14.77 -2.43
CA ALA A 173 0.37 13.73 -1.89
C ALA A 173 1.25 12.60 -1.33
N GLY A 174 0.97 12.14 -0.13
CA GLY A 174 1.76 11.10 0.51
C GLY A 174 1.07 10.48 1.71
N LYS A 175 1.68 9.41 2.23
CA LYS A 175 1.21 8.75 3.45
C LYS A 175 2.41 8.48 4.35
N THR A 176 2.32 8.90 5.59
CA THR A 176 3.32 8.59 6.62
C THR A 176 3.22 7.11 7.03
N GLY A 177 4.34 6.53 7.39
CA GLY A 177 4.43 5.17 7.92
C GLY A 177 5.47 5.10 9.05
N THR A 178 5.38 4.04 9.84
CA THR A 178 6.39 3.68 10.84
C THR A 178 6.82 2.24 10.55
N THR A 179 8.13 2.01 10.49
CA THR A 179 8.73 0.67 10.40
C THR A 179 9.36 0.34 11.75
N GLU A 180 9.18 -0.89 12.22
CA GLU A 180 9.86 -1.44 13.38
C GLU A 180 11.16 -2.12 12.97
#